data_10e5201fe333710cf9d0bada580ae587
#
_entry.id   10e5201fe333710cf9d0bada580ae587
#
_cell.length_a   1.000
_cell.length_b   1.000
_cell.length_c   1.000
_cell.angle_alpha   90.00
_cell.angle_beta   90.00
_cell.angle_gamma   90.00
#
_symmetry.space_group_name_H-M   'P 1'
#
loop_
_entity.id
_entity.type
_entity.pdbx_description
1 polymer ?
#
loop_
_entity_poly.entity_id
_entity_poly.type
_entity_poly.pdbx_seq_one_letter_code
_entity_poly.pdbx_strand_id
1 'polypeptide(L)'
;TEISVNHGEHKQVTLPDGTVVHLNAGTVMRYPTEFTSDIRLVEMEGEAFFNVMRDEGKPFIVRTRQADVKVLGTSFNVKAYQEDELMAVSVRTGKVEVDMPESVMRLLPNEQIIVNNTNGEILKKNEDAQKVTAWLQGGLYFNRTPISSVIHDLERMYNQEIVLDPNVVFDDYIY
;
A
#
# COMPACT_ATOMS: atom_id res chain seq x y z
N THR A 1 18.87 -4.06 4.74
CA THR A 1 18.77 -3.62 3.33
C THR A 1 17.68 -2.57 3.21
N GLU A 2 17.97 -1.51 2.46
CA GLU A 2 17.00 -0.49 2.08
C GLU A 2 16.89 -0.45 0.55
N ILE A 3 15.67 -0.37 0.03
CA ILE A 3 15.39 -0.17 -1.39
C ILE A 3 14.53 1.08 -1.51
N SER A 4 14.90 1.97 -2.42
CA SER A 4 14.09 3.11 -2.85
C SER A 4 13.78 3.04 -4.33
N VAL A 5 12.59 3.51 -4.70
CA VAL A 5 12.08 3.57 -6.07
C VAL A 5 11.86 5.02 -6.43
N ASN A 6 12.47 5.47 -7.51
CA ASN A 6 12.28 6.84 -7.99
C ASN A 6 10.88 7.02 -8.59
N HIS A 7 10.44 8.27 -8.71
CA HIS A 7 9.25 8.60 -9.50
C HIS A 7 9.45 8.13 -10.95
N GLY A 8 8.40 7.65 -11.57
CA GLY A 8 8.41 7.08 -12.92
C GLY A 8 8.98 5.66 -13.03
N GLU A 9 9.37 5.04 -11.90
CA GLU A 9 9.95 3.70 -11.87
C GLU A 9 9.10 2.74 -11.04
N HIS A 10 9.24 1.45 -11.35
CA HIS A 10 8.74 0.34 -10.53
C HIS A 10 9.89 -0.64 -10.29
N LYS A 11 9.91 -1.31 -9.15
CA LYS A 11 10.89 -2.35 -8.83
C LYS A 11 10.21 -3.60 -8.31
N GLN A 12 10.84 -4.75 -8.60
CA GLN A 12 10.47 -6.01 -7.98
C GLN A 12 11.66 -6.53 -7.18
N VAL A 13 11.40 -7.04 -6.00
CA VAL A 13 12.38 -7.67 -5.12
C VAL A 13 11.86 -9.00 -4.62
N THR A 14 12.77 -9.98 -4.48
CA THR A 14 12.50 -11.22 -3.76
C THR A 14 13.20 -11.16 -2.42
N LEU A 15 12.43 -11.30 -1.36
CA LEU A 15 12.93 -11.28 0.01
C LEU A 15 13.58 -12.61 0.40
N PRO A 16 14.33 -12.67 1.53
CA PRO A 16 15.06 -13.87 1.97
C PRO A 16 14.18 -15.11 2.18
N ASP A 17 12.90 -14.92 2.46
CA ASP A 17 11.91 -16.01 2.64
C ASP A 17 11.24 -16.46 1.33
N GLY A 18 11.60 -15.87 0.19
CA GLY A 18 10.97 -16.12 -1.11
C GLY A 18 9.74 -15.26 -1.39
N THR A 19 9.32 -14.40 -0.47
CA THR A 19 8.26 -13.41 -0.71
C THR A 19 8.63 -12.48 -1.85
N VAL A 20 7.72 -12.29 -2.80
CA VAL A 20 7.91 -11.35 -3.93
C VAL A 20 7.16 -10.06 -3.63
N VAL A 21 7.86 -8.94 -3.75
CA VAL A 21 7.31 -7.60 -3.52
C VAL A 21 7.49 -6.76 -4.77
N HIS A 22 6.40 -6.17 -5.26
CA HIS A 22 6.42 -5.14 -6.28
C HIS A 22 6.31 -3.78 -5.60
N LEU A 23 7.23 -2.88 -5.89
CA LEU A 23 7.32 -1.55 -5.30
C LEU A 23 6.94 -0.51 -6.36
N ASN A 24 5.96 0.33 -6.02
CA ASN A 24 5.51 1.43 -6.88
C ASN A 24 6.44 2.66 -6.75
N ALA A 25 6.30 3.61 -7.66
CA ALA A 25 7.07 4.85 -7.69
C ALA A 25 7.02 5.60 -6.35
N GLY A 26 8.15 6.16 -5.93
CA GLY A 26 8.27 6.92 -4.68
C GLY A 26 8.27 6.07 -3.41
N THR A 27 8.37 4.75 -3.52
CA THR A 27 8.35 3.84 -2.37
C THR A 27 9.74 3.62 -1.81
N VAL A 28 9.82 3.59 -0.47
CA VAL A 28 11.00 3.16 0.29
C VAL A 28 10.62 1.95 1.14
N MET A 29 11.41 0.89 1.08
CA MET A 29 11.22 -0.31 1.90
C MET A 29 12.52 -0.75 2.56
N ARG A 30 12.44 -1.12 3.85
CA ARG A 30 13.54 -1.68 4.65
C ARG A 30 13.20 -3.08 5.09
N TYR A 31 14.15 -3.99 4.94
CA TYR A 31 14.03 -5.37 5.40
C TYR A 31 15.38 -5.94 5.79
N PRO A 32 15.46 -6.95 6.69
CA PRO A 32 16.71 -7.57 7.08
C PRO A 32 17.26 -8.46 5.97
N THR A 33 18.57 -8.74 5.99
CA THR A 33 19.21 -9.71 5.08
C THR A 33 18.75 -11.15 5.33
N GLU A 34 18.31 -11.44 6.56
CA GLU A 34 17.71 -12.70 6.98
C GLU A 34 16.65 -12.44 8.05
N PHE A 35 15.55 -13.17 8.01
CA PHE A 35 14.53 -13.13 9.05
C PHE A 35 14.91 -14.09 10.19
N THR A 36 15.68 -13.63 11.16
CA THR A 36 16.20 -14.44 12.29
C THR A 36 15.28 -14.49 13.50
N SER A 37 14.34 -13.54 13.62
CA SER A 37 13.35 -13.49 14.72
C SER A 37 12.12 -14.37 14.44
N ASP A 38 11.20 -14.44 15.41
CA ASP A 38 9.94 -15.18 15.29
C ASP A 38 8.92 -14.52 14.33
N ILE A 39 9.28 -13.37 13.76
CA ILE A 39 8.48 -12.65 12.77
C ILE A 39 9.32 -12.28 11.55
N ARG A 40 8.66 -12.05 10.43
CA ARG A 40 9.23 -11.54 9.20
C ARG A 40 8.80 -10.06 9.06
N LEU A 41 9.60 -9.16 9.61
CA LEU A 41 9.29 -7.72 9.63
C LEU A 41 9.91 -7.01 8.43
N VAL A 42 9.09 -6.23 7.73
CA VAL A 42 9.52 -5.20 6.78
C VAL A 42 8.89 -3.86 7.16
N GLU A 43 9.60 -2.78 6.89
CA GLU A 43 9.11 -1.41 7.08
C GLU A 43 8.98 -0.75 5.72
N MET A 44 7.90 0.00 5.50
CA MET A 44 7.70 0.70 4.24
C MET A 44 7.00 2.03 4.38
N GLU A 45 7.31 2.89 3.42
CA GLU A 45 6.60 4.12 3.10
C GLU A 45 6.38 4.14 1.59
N GLY A 46 5.15 4.37 1.13
CA GLY A 46 4.80 4.33 -0.28
C GLY A 46 3.76 3.28 -0.61
N GLU A 47 3.85 2.68 -1.78
CA GLU A 47 2.91 1.63 -2.22
C GLU A 47 3.64 0.38 -2.69
N ALA A 48 3.19 -0.77 -2.20
CA ALA A 48 3.72 -2.05 -2.60
C ALA A 48 2.65 -3.15 -2.63
N PHE A 49 2.80 -4.06 -3.59
CA PHE A 49 2.05 -5.29 -3.66
C PHE A 49 2.93 -6.45 -3.18
N PHE A 50 2.45 -7.16 -2.18
CA PHE A 50 3.14 -8.29 -1.56
C PHE A 50 2.50 -9.59 -2.00
N ASN A 51 3.33 -10.54 -2.45
CA ASN A 51 2.95 -11.94 -2.60
C ASN A 51 3.75 -12.75 -1.60
N VAL A 52 3.19 -12.91 -0.39
CA VAL A 52 3.89 -13.43 0.78
C VAL A 52 3.91 -14.95 0.76
N MET A 53 5.11 -15.53 0.88
CA MET A 53 5.29 -16.97 1.08
C MET A 53 4.61 -17.42 2.37
N ARG A 54 3.82 -18.49 2.27
CA ARG A 54 3.06 -19.01 3.41
C ARG A 54 3.99 -19.62 4.45
N ASP A 55 3.91 -19.13 5.66
CA ASP A 55 4.53 -19.68 6.86
C ASP A 55 3.67 -19.34 8.08
N GLU A 56 2.92 -20.31 8.60
CA GLU A 56 2.01 -20.12 9.74
C GLU A 56 2.75 -19.98 11.06
N GLY A 57 3.97 -20.52 11.14
CA GLY A 57 4.82 -20.43 12.33
C GLY A 57 5.57 -19.12 12.47
N LYS A 58 5.64 -18.33 11.37
CA LYS A 58 6.42 -17.09 11.36
C LYS A 58 5.67 -15.98 10.60
N PRO A 59 4.84 -15.21 11.31
CA PRO A 59 4.05 -14.14 10.70
C PRO A 59 4.90 -13.12 9.94
N PHE A 60 4.35 -12.64 8.81
CA PHE A 60 4.92 -11.55 8.03
C PHE A 60 4.22 -10.24 8.41
N ILE A 61 4.99 -9.21 8.73
CA ILE A 61 4.47 -7.92 9.17
C ILE A 61 5.03 -6.83 8.27
N VAL A 62 4.12 -6.06 7.65
CA VAL A 62 4.46 -4.82 6.98
C VAL A 62 4.15 -3.67 7.93
N ARG A 63 5.19 -3.02 8.41
CA ARG A 63 5.08 -1.85 9.28
C ARG A 63 5.04 -0.58 8.45
N THR A 64 4.02 0.22 8.66
CA THR A 64 3.88 1.57 8.14
C THR A 64 3.82 2.57 9.30
N ARG A 65 3.73 3.85 8.99
CA ARG A 65 3.55 4.87 10.03
C ARG A 65 2.20 4.75 10.74
N GLN A 66 1.16 4.29 10.04
CA GLN A 66 -0.22 4.28 10.54
C GLN A 66 -0.65 2.93 11.13
N ALA A 67 -0.07 1.84 10.64
CA ALA A 67 -0.52 0.50 11.02
C ALA A 67 0.58 -0.56 10.79
N ASP A 68 0.47 -1.67 11.51
CA ASP A 68 1.15 -2.93 11.21
C ASP A 68 0.17 -3.86 10.45
N VAL A 69 0.55 -4.33 9.28
CA VAL A 69 -0.24 -5.24 8.45
C VAL A 69 0.35 -6.63 8.56
N LYS A 70 -0.40 -7.56 9.19
CA LYS A 70 0.05 -8.90 9.54
C LYS A 70 -0.63 -9.98 8.71
N VAL A 71 0.18 -10.88 8.16
CA VAL A 71 -0.28 -12.01 7.32
C VAL A 71 0.54 -13.27 7.60
N LEU A 72 0.02 -14.42 7.16
CA LEU A 72 0.70 -15.72 7.22
C LEU A 72 1.11 -16.24 5.84
N GLY A 73 0.40 -15.82 4.78
CA GLY A 73 0.63 -16.20 3.39
C GLY A 73 -0.50 -15.64 2.54
N THR A 74 -0.30 -14.47 1.97
CA THR A 74 -1.37 -13.62 1.45
C THR A 74 -0.82 -12.78 0.31
N SER A 75 -1.66 -12.47 -0.68
CA SER A 75 -1.39 -11.46 -1.69
C SER A 75 -2.22 -10.22 -1.40
N PHE A 76 -1.59 -9.08 -1.19
CA PHE A 76 -2.25 -7.83 -0.78
C PHE A 76 -1.45 -6.60 -1.20
N ASN A 77 -2.15 -5.47 -1.28
CA ASN A 77 -1.58 -4.16 -1.59
C ASN A 77 -1.62 -3.27 -0.34
N VAL A 78 -0.55 -2.57 -0.08
CA VAL A 78 -0.47 -1.52 0.94
C VAL A 78 -0.10 -0.22 0.24
N LYS A 79 -0.91 0.83 0.44
CA LYS A 79 -0.64 2.20 -0.02
C LYS A 79 -0.59 3.11 1.20
N ALA A 80 0.61 3.58 1.55
CA ALA A 80 0.89 4.34 2.76
C ALA A 80 1.97 5.40 2.49
N TYR A 81 1.71 6.30 1.53
CA TYR A 81 2.56 7.45 1.28
C TYR A 81 2.38 8.49 2.39
N GLN A 82 3.47 9.12 2.81
CA GLN A 82 3.44 10.08 3.90
C GLN A 82 2.68 11.36 3.53
N GLU A 83 2.75 11.77 2.28
CA GLU A 83 2.09 12.97 1.76
C GLU A 83 0.60 12.76 1.42
N ASP A 84 0.14 11.51 1.34
CA ASP A 84 -1.25 11.21 1.02
C ASP A 84 -2.14 11.33 2.26
N GLU A 85 -3.35 11.83 2.07
CA GLU A 85 -4.38 11.93 3.11
C GLU A 85 -4.88 10.55 3.57
N LEU A 86 -4.88 9.57 2.66
CA LEU A 86 -5.42 8.26 2.90
C LEU A 86 -4.34 7.18 2.84
N MET A 87 -4.37 6.27 3.81
CA MET A 87 -3.72 4.97 3.74
C MET A 87 -4.74 3.92 3.34
N ALA A 88 -4.36 2.93 2.54
CA ALA A 88 -5.23 1.82 2.16
C ALA A 88 -4.52 0.47 2.20
N VAL A 89 -5.25 -0.56 2.63
CA VAL A 89 -4.83 -1.97 2.55
C VAL A 89 -5.91 -2.75 1.83
N SER A 90 -5.55 -3.46 0.76
CA SER A 90 -6.49 -4.21 -0.08
C SER A 90 -6.02 -5.66 -0.24
N VAL A 91 -6.91 -6.62 -0.04
CA VAL A 91 -6.59 -8.05 -0.06
C VAL A 91 -6.98 -8.67 -1.39
N ARG A 92 -6.03 -9.36 -2.01
CA ARG A 92 -6.27 -10.15 -3.24
C ARG A 92 -6.55 -11.63 -2.91
N THR A 93 -5.73 -12.23 -2.07
CA THR A 93 -5.90 -13.62 -1.61
C THR A 93 -5.55 -13.75 -0.14
N GLY A 94 -6.13 -14.74 0.55
CA GLY A 94 -5.85 -15.04 1.95
C GLY A 94 -6.54 -14.12 2.94
N LYS A 95 -5.91 -13.88 4.08
CA LYS A 95 -6.44 -13.04 5.17
C LYS A 95 -5.38 -12.07 5.65
N VAL A 96 -5.80 -10.86 5.94
CA VAL A 96 -4.96 -9.79 6.46
C VAL A 96 -5.52 -9.29 7.78
N GLU A 97 -4.65 -9.07 8.76
CA GLU A 97 -4.95 -8.35 9.99
C GLU A 97 -4.22 -7.00 9.94
N VAL A 98 -4.97 -5.93 10.12
CA VAL A 98 -4.45 -4.56 10.17
C VAL A 98 -4.55 -4.08 11.62
N ASP A 99 -3.41 -3.91 12.24
CA ASP A 99 -3.27 -3.48 13.64
C ASP A 99 -2.94 -1.99 13.68
N MET A 100 -3.87 -1.22 14.22
CA MET A 100 -3.80 0.22 14.39
C MET A 100 -3.81 0.57 15.88
N PRO A 101 -3.38 1.78 16.29
CA PRO A 101 -3.26 2.15 17.71
C PRO A 101 -4.51 1.88 18.56
N GLU A 102 -5.70 2.02 18.00
CA GLU A 102 -6.96 1.92 18.75
C GLU A 102 -7.89 0.80 18.26
N SER A 103 -7.51 0.06 17.21
CA SER A 103 -8.35 -0.99 16.65
C SER A 103 -7.57 -2.01 15.84
N VAL A 104 -8.10 -3.22 15.75
CA VAL A 104 -7.61 -4.30 14.89
C VAL A 104 -8.72 -4.69 13.92
N MET A 105 -8.40 -4.65 12.62
CA MET A 105 -9.34 -4.98 11.56
C MET A 105 -8.85 -6.21 10.79
N ARG A 106 -9.79 -7.08 10.38
CA ARG A 106 -9.51 -8.24 9.55
C ARG A 106 -10.14 -8.08 8.19
N LEU A 107 -9.37 -8.42 7.16
CA LEU A 107 -9.76 -8.32 5.76
C LEU A 107 -9.70 -9.69 5.10
N LEU A 108 -10.70 -9.94 4.26
CA LEU A 108 -10.82 -11.09 3.36
C LEU A 108 -10.57 -10.64 1.90
N PRO A 109 -10.45 -11.56 0.94
CA PRO A 109 -10.28 -11.21 -0.47
C PRO A 109 -11.35 -10.24 -0.97
N ASN A 110 -10.92 -9.24 -1.74
CA ASN A 110 -11.73 -8.12 -2.23
C ASN A 110 -12.33 -7.23 -1.12
N GLU A 111 -11.75 -7.26 0.07
CA GLU A 111 -12.00 -6.25 1.08
C GLU A 111 -10.85 -5.26 1.14
N GLN A 112 -11.20 -4.01 1.41
CA GLN A 112 -10.27 -2.89 1.59
C GLN A 112 -10.59 -2.15 2.88
N ILE A 113 -9.56 -1.74 3.57
CA ILE A 113 -9.63 -0.73 4.63
C ILE A 113 -8.97 0.56 4.12
N ILE A 114 -9.60 1.69 4.41
CA ILE A 114 -9.07 3.03 4.17
C ILE A 114 -9.00 3.73 5.51
N VAL A 115 -7.85 4.31 5.80
CA VAL A 115 -7.60 5.10 7.02
C VAL A 115 -7.31 6.53 6.60
N ASN A 116 -8.08 7.47 7.11
CA ASN A 116 -7.80 8.90 6.93
C ASN A 116 -6.74 9.34 7.94
N ASN A 117 -5.58 9.75 7.42
CA ASN A 117 -4.42 10.12 8.22
C ASN A 117 -4.61 11.45 8.99
N THR A 118 -5.60 12.25 8.61
CA THR A 118 -5.86 13.55 9.22
C THR A 118 -6.80 13.45 10.41
N ASN A 119 -7.93 12.71 10.28
CA ASN A 119 -8.97 12.62 11.30
C ASN A 119 -9.07 11.24 11.97
N GLY A 120 -8.32 10.24 11.49
CA GLY A 120 -8.31 8.88 12.02
C GLY A 120 -9.55 8.04 11.66
N GLU A 121 -10.42 8.52 10.78
CA GLU A 121 -11.56 7.75 10.31
C GLU A 121 -11.12 6.49 9.58
N ILE A 122 -11.83 5.40 9.83
CA ILE A 122 -11.56 4.09 9.24
C ILE A 122 -12.81 3.64 8.49
N LEU A 123 -12.63 3.33 7.21
CA LEU A 123 -13.67 2.77 6.35
C LEU A 123 -13.26 1.37 5.88
N LYS A 124 -14.08 0.38 6.17
CA LYS A 124 -13.98 -0.95 5.55
C LYS A 124 -15.03 -1.09 4.46
N LYS A 125 -14.63 -1.51 3.27
CA LYS A 125 -15.51 -1.71 2.11
C LYS A 125 -15.10 -2.90 1.25
N ASN A 126 -15.97 -3.32 0.35
CA ASN A 126 -15.61 -4.20 -0.74
C ASN A 126 -14.98 -3.40 -1.88
N GLU A 127 -13.86 -3.88 -2.40
CA GLU A 127 -13.16 -3.27 -3.52
C GLU A 127 -12.45 -4.34 -4.35
N ASP A 128 -12.59 -4.29 -5.67
CA ASP A 128 -11.94 -5.23 -6.57
C ASP A 128 -10.41 -5.10 -6.50
N ALA A 129 -9.76 -6.08 -5.91
CA ALA A 129 -8.31 -6.07 -5.72
C ALA A 129 -7.53 -6.04 -7.05
N GLN A 130 -8.08 -6.54 -8.16
CA GLN A 130 -7.44 -6.45 -9.47
C GLN A 130 -7.42 -5.01 -9.97
N LYS A 131 -8.49 -4.26 -9.73
CA LYS A 131 -8.57 -2.84 -10.09
C LYS A 131 -7.61 -2.01 -9.25
N VAL A 132 -7.61 -2.24 -7.93
CA VAL A 132 -6.68 -1.55 -7.01
C VAL A 132 -5.22 -1.77 -7.41
N THR A 133 -4.89 -2.95 -7.90
CA THR A 133 -3.53 -3.30 -8.31
C THR A 133 -3.26 -3.07 -9.81
N ALA A 134 -4.06 -2.27 -10.51
CA ALA A 134 -3.87 -1.93 -11.93
C ALA A 134 -2.48 -1.31 -12.20
N TRP A 135 -1.89 -0.64 -11.23
CA TRP A 135 -0.56 -0.05 -11.33
C TRP A 135 0.56 -1.08 -11.64
N LEU A 136 0.37 -2.36 -11.26
CA LEU A 136 1.31 -3.44 -11.61
C LEU A 136 1.46 -3.62 -13.13
N GLN A 137 0.49 -3.15 -13.91
CA GLN A 137 0.45 -3.22 -15.36
C GLN A 137 0.47 -1.83 -16.01
N GLY A 138 0.88 -0.80 -15.26
CA GLY A 138 0.96 0.59 -15.72
C GLY A 138 -0.39 1.30 -15.79
N GLY A 139 -1.44 0.75 -15.18
CA GLY A 139 -2.75 1.39 -15.08
C GLY A 139 -2.93 2.22 -13.82
N LEU A 140 -4.03 2.97 -13.76
CA LEU A 140 -4.49 3.68 -12.58
C LEU A 140 -5.97 3.36 -12.35
N TYR A 141 -6.35 3.31 -11.09
CA TYR A 141 -7.73 3.10 -10.68
C TYR A 141 -8.10 4.08 -9.57
N PHE A 142 -9.16 4.81 -9.79
CA PHE A 142 -9.72 5.76 -8.83
C PHE A 142 -11.17 5.40 -8.53
N ASN A 143 -11.55 5.45 -7.27
CA ASN A 143 -12.92 5.23 -6.81
C ASN A 143 -13.18 6.13 -5.61
N ARG A 144 -13.86 7.25 -5.84
CA ARG A 144 -14.05 8.32 -4.85
C ARG A 144 -12.72 8.72 -4.18
N THR A 145 -11.70 8.87 -5.00
CA THR A 145 -10.36 9.23 -4.54
C THR A 145 -10.25 10.75 -4.46
N PRO A 146 -9.76 11.30 -3.34
CA PRO A 146 -9.52 12.74 -3.23
C PRO A 146 -8.63 13.25 -4.37
N ILE A 147 -8.94 14.41 -4.93
CA ILE A 147 -8.19 14.98 -6.06
C ILE A 147 -6.71 15.16 -5.73
N SER A 148 -6.37 15.50 -4.48
CA SER A 148 -4.98 15.59 -4.03
C SER A 148 -4.23 14.27 -4.17
N SER A 149 -4.86 13.15 -3.79
CA SER A 149 -4.27 11.80 -3.94
C SER A 149 -4.13 11.40 -5.40
N VAL A 150 -5.10 11.77 -6.26
CA VAL A 150 -5.02 11.54 -7.72
C VAL A 150 -3.81 12.28 -8.31
N ILE A 151 -3.62 13.53 -7.93
CA ILE A 151 -2.49 14.35 -8.40
C ILE A 151 -1.17 13.72 -7.96
N HIS A 152 -1.03 13.35 -6.69
CA HIS A 152 0.17 12.68 -6.19
C HIS A 152 0.47 11.38 -6.94
N ASP A 153 -0.56 10.56 -7.24
CA ASP A 153 -0.39 9.34 -8.02
C ASP A 153 0.14 9.61 -9.43
N LEU A 154 -0.40 10.62 -10.10
CA LEU A 154 0.04 11.04 -11.43
C LEU A 154 1.46 11.61 -11.41
N GLU A 155 1.78 12.45 -10.41
CA GLU A 155 3.13 13.02 -10.24
C GLU A 155 4.18 11.92 -10.01
N ARG A 156 3.87 10.93 -9.16
CA ARG A 156 4.74 9.78 -8.92
C ARG A 156 4.93 8.92 -10.16
N MET A 157 3.82 8.61 -10.85
CA MET A 157 3.85 7.73 -12.02
C MET A 157 4.60 8.33 -13.20
N TYR A 158 4.42 9.62 -13.48
CA TYR A 158 4.98 10.29 -14.64
C TYR A 158 6.22 11.12 -14.33
N ASN A 159 6.63 11.21 -13.07
CA ASN A 159 7.74 12.06 -12.61
C ASN A 159 7.59 13.50 -13.12
N GLN A 160 6.41 14.07 -12.97
CA GLN A 160 6.04 15.41 -13.39
C GLN A 160 5.33 16.14 -12.26
N GLU A 161 5.60 17.43 -12.12
CA GLU A 161 4.84 18.30 -11.22
C GLU A 161 3.52 18.70 -11.88
N ILE A 162 2.43 18.62 -11.12
CA ILE A 162 1.08 19.01 -11.56
C ILE A 162 0.59 20.14 -10.68
N VAL A 163 0.36 21.29 -11.29
CA VAL A 163 -0.17 22.46 -10.62
C VAL A 163 -1.62 22.69 -11.05
N LEU A 164 -2.53 22.72 -10.08
CA LEU A 164 -3.93 23.07 -10.34
C LEU A 164 -4.08 24.56 -10.50
N ASP A 165 -4.84 25.00 -11.51
CA ASP A 165 -5.21 26.40 -11.65
C ASP A 165 -6.16 26.78 -10.51
N PRO A 166 -5.82 27.78 -9.67
CA PRO A 166 -6.65 28.20 -8.53
C PRO A 166 -8.01 28.79 -8.95
N ASN A 167 -8.18 29.14 -10.22
CA ASN A 167 -9.43 29.69 -10.75
C ASN A 167 -10.39 28.60 -11.27
N VAL A 168 -9.94 27.34 -11.31
CA VAL A 168 -10.76 26.21 -11.75
C VAL A 168 -11.33 25.49 -10.54
N VAL A 169 -12.63 25.30 -10.50
CA VAL A 169 -13.29 24.48 -9.47
C VAL A 169 -13.26 23.03 -9.92
N PHE A 170 -12.71 22.18 -9.07
CA PHE A 170 -12.66 20.73 -9.26
C PHE A 170 -13.66 20.07 -8.31
N ASP A 171 -14.19 18.91 -8.72
CA ASP A 171 -14.85 18.03 -7.77
C ASP A 171 -13.82 17.51 -6.75
N ASP A 172 -14.23 17.39 -5.48
CA ASP A 172 -13.34 16.92 -4.41
C ASP A 172 -12.84 15.48 -4.63
N TYR A 173 -13.56 14.70 -5.44
CA TYR A 173 -13.28 13.28 -5.70
C TYR A 173 -13.33 12.93 -7.18
N ILE A 174 -12.51 11.95 -7.56
CA ILE A 174 -12.51 11.32 -8.90
C ILE A 174 -13.09 9.90 -8.81
N TYR A 175 -13.83 9.52 -9.82
CA TYR A 175 -14.50 8.23 -9.95
C TYR A 175 -13.92 7.41 -11.09
#